data_7dca20092024f0b5333fbb792c7ae764
#
_entry.id   7dca20092024f0b5333fbb792c7ae764
#
_cell.length_a   1.000
_cell.length_b   1.000
_cell.length_c   1.000
_cell.angle_alpha   90.00
_cell.angle_beta   90.00
_cell.angle_gamma   90.00
#
_symmetry.space_group_name_H-M   'P 1'
#
loop_
_entity.id
_entity.type
_entity.pdbx_description
1 polymer ?
#
loop_
_entity_poly.entity_id
_entity_poly.type
_entity_poly.pdbx_seq_one_letter_code
_entity_poly.pdbx_strand_id
1 'polypeptide(L)'
;MFLLRFTVMKSFRPKVVSSLGFKIRLFLAVFVLNFTVAKADDNHVFTDTIPIVERYGHILMPVTINHERKQLVFDTGAGGITLYGDKKPFKTKWISDWFDAKNHTKALEEGIMLVEFGSQCDSLPVSYAPLPSDSTLRAALLNIGDGLMGFCPLIRRGLNYFVKVDLRKGIMIVSNDHKWAKRTKGLRVSYKKCDVLPSFSIKVGKRHRTRTALDSGASHFCTIRTSVLDKWEKADKEFKACKAFDDSIEDNAGLFDTAIHKRRVKAYKCEFAIKSFKVGDAVIMDDPSGVTSVGEEIFHKAVIAFDPWHRKIIFQPYDK
;
A
#
# COMPACT_ATOMS: atom_id res chain seq x y z
N MET A 1 1.75 -8.34 -9.04
CA MET A 1 0.83 -8.06 -7.92
C MET A 1 1.61 -8.09 -6.63
N PHE A 2 1.77 -6.94 -6.01
CA PHE A 2 2.63 -6.78 -4.83
C PHE A 2 1.77 -6.72 -3.58
N LEU A 3 1.91 -7.70 -2.71
CA LEU A 3 1.30 -7.69 -1.39
C LEU A 3 2.38 -7.97 -0.34
N LEU A 4 2.75 -6.94 0.36
CA LEU A 4 3.69 -6.99 1.46
C LEU A 4 2.94 -7.11 2.79
N ARG A 5 3.17 -8.18 3.55
CA ARG A 5 2.63 -8.36 4.91
C ARG A 5 3.71 -8.08 5.94
N PHE A 6 3.39 -7.22 6.89
CA PHE A 6 4.20 -7.04 8.10
C PHE A 6 3.79 -8.01 9.19
N THR A 7 4.76 -8.66 9.80
CA THR A 7 4.57 -9.36 11.07
C THR A 7 5.05 -8.46 12.20
N VAL A 8 4.14 -8.17 13.14
CA VAL A 8 4.45 -7.43 14.35
C VAL A 8 5.28 -8.33 15.26
N MET A 9 6.50 -7.91 15.57
CA MET A 9 7.34 -8.57 16.57
C MET A 9 6.59 -8.69 17.91
N LYS A 10 6.46 -9.90 18.41
CA LYS A 10 6.07 -10.16 19.80
C LYS A 10 7.11 -9.54 20.73
N SER A 11 6.64 -8.75 21.69
CA SER A 11 7.48 -8.12 22.70
C SER A 11 8.24 -9.19 23.50
N PHE A 12 9.55 -9.15 23.47
CA PHE A 12 10.40 -9.84 24.40
C PHE A 12 10.25 -9.15 25.79
N ARG A 13 9.73 -9.89 26.77
CA ARG A 13 9.80 -9.46 28.18
C ARG A 13 11.15 -9.91 28.75
N PRO A 14 12.03 -9.03 29.16
CA PRO A 14 13.23 -9.45 29.91
C PRO A 14 12.82 -9.89 31.31
N LYS A 15 13.26 -11.09 31.72
CA LYS A 15 13.23 -11.51 33.13
C LYS A 15 14.19 -10.62 33.91
N VAL A 16 13.66 -9.93 34.89
CA VAL A 16 14.40 -9.09 35.82
C VAL A 16 15.21 -10.01 36.75
N VAL A 17 16.52 -9.88 36.70
CA VAL A 17 17.41 -10.36 37.78
C VAL A 17 17.75 -9.14 38.65
N SER A 18 17.40 -9.25 39.91
CA SER A 18 17.57 -8.23 40.94
C SER A 18 19.06 -8.03 41.33
N SER A 19 19.33 -6.81 41.75
CA SER A 19 20.52 -6.28 42.43
C SER A 19 21.54 -5.59 41.54
N LEU A 20 21.30 -4.33 41.23
CA LEU A 20 22.31 -3.26 41.26
C LEU A 20 21.59 -1.90 41.45
N GLY A 21 21.28 -1.63 42.70
CA GLY A 21 20.64 -0.41 43.11
C GLY A 21 21.55 0.81 42.99
N PHE A 22 20.96 1.94 42.65
CA PHE A 22 21.39 3.33 42.79
C PHE A 22 22.30 3.97 41.73
N LYS A 23 23.14 3.30 41.00
CA LYS A 23 23.95 3.99 39.96
C LYS A 23 23.29 4.03 38.58
N ILE A 24 22.27 3.20 38.35
CA ILE A 24 21.54 3.14 37.06
C ILE A 24 20.49 4.25 36.97
N ARG A 25 19.97 4.77 38.08
CA ARG A 25 18.94 5.84 38.06
C ARG A 25 19.47 7.20 37.59
N LEU A 26 20.73 7.48 37.77
CA LEU A 26 21.33 8.73 37.29
C LEU A 26 21.68 8.69 35.81
N PHE A 27 22.04 7.50 35.30
CA PHE A 27 22.33 7.30 33.87
C PHE A 27 21.06 7.29 33.02
N LEU A 28 19.95 6.75 33.53
CA LEU A 28 18.65 6.79 32.82
C LEU A 28 18.06 8.22 32.77
N ALA A 29 18.27 9.04 33.78
CA ALA A 29 17.78 10.42 33.78
C ALA A 29 18.55 11.30 32.77
N VAL A 30 19.85 11.08 32.56
CA VAL A 30 20.65 11.80 31.55
C VAL A 30 20.37 11.28 30.14
N PHE A 31 19.99 10.00 29.96
CA PHE A 31 19.65 9.44 28.65
C PHE A 31 18.24 9.83 28.17
N VAL A 32 17.31 10.09 29.11
CA VAL A 32 15.97 10.58 28.78
C VAL A 32 15.96 12.07 28.40
N LEU A 33 16.95 12.85 28.86
CA LEU A 33 17.06 14.28 28.59
C LEU A 33 17.69 14.63 27.23
N ASN A 34 18.26 13.67 26.51
CA ASN A 34 18.84 13.89 25.17
C ASN A 34 18.00 13.35 24.01
N PHE A 35 16.81 12.81 24.28
CA PHE A 35 15.79 12.53 23.27
C PHE A 35 14.65 13.54 23.34
N THR A 36 14.94 14.81 23.50
CA THR A 36 14.12 15.83 22.87
C THR A 36 14.41 15.73 21.37
N VAL A 37 13.88 14.71 20.73
CA VAL A 37 13.47 14.83 19.33
C VAL A 37 12.72 16.15 19.30
N ALA A 38 13.22 17.12 18.56
CA ALA A 38 12.44 18.30 18.23
C ALA A 38 11.11 17.75 17.68
N LYS A 39 10.08 17.72 18.54
CA LYS A 39 8.71 17.62 18.06
C LYS A 39 8.60 18.85 17.20
N ALA A 40 8.61 18.66 15.88
CA ALA A 40 8.07 19.66 14.99
C ALA A 40 6.76 20.09 15.62
N ASP A 41 6.56 21.39 15.72
CA ASP A 41 5.44 22.00 16.40
C ASP A 41 4.15 21.32 15.92
N ASP A 42 3.59 20.39 16.73
CA ASP A 42 2.50 19.47 16.35
C ASP A 42 1.18 20.21 16.02
N ASN A 43 1.22 21.55 16.02
CA ASN A 43 0.07 22.43 15.81
C ASN A 43 0.01 23.07 14.41
N HIS A 44 1.03 22.90 13.57
CA HIS A 44 0.96 23.48 12.22
C HIS A 44 0.02 22.64 11.33
N VAL A 45 -1.18 23.18 11.09
CA VAL A 45 -2.13 22.59 10.14
C VAL A 45 -1.64 22.85 8.73
N PHE A 46 -1.43 21.79 7.96
CA PHE A 46 -1.04 21.88 6.56
C PHE A 46 -2.02 21.17 5.64
N THR A 47 -2.00 21.55 4.39
CA THR A 47 -2.65 20.86 3.29
C THR A 47 -1.84 21.07 2.03
N ASP A 48 -1.28 19.99 1.52
CA ASP A 48 -0.47 20.01 0.31
C ASP A 48 -1.23 19.39 -0.86
N THR A 49 -1.03 19.96 -2.03
CA THR A 49 -1.47 19.39 -3.31
C THR A 49 -0.23 18.95 -4.08
N ILE A 50 -0.04 17.64 -4.19
CA ILE A 50 1.10 17.01 -4.81
C ILE A 50 0.69 16.59 -6.23
N PRO A 51 1.41 16.99 -7.28
CA PRO A 51 1.16 16.48 -8.63
C PRO A 51 1.51 15.00 -8.68
N ILE A 52 0.62 14.19 -9.26
CA ILE A 52 0.85 12.77 -9.50
C ILE A 52 0.72 12.48 -10.99
N VAL A 53 1.38 11.41 -11.41
CA VAL A 53 1.25 10.91 -12.79
C VAL A 53 0.96 9.42 -12.77
N GLU A 54 0.25 8.95 -13.76
CA GLU A 54 0.09 7.52 -14.00
C GLU A 54 1.11 7.05 -15.03
N ARG A 55 1.75 5.91 -14.76
CA ARG A 55 2.66 5.26 -15.68
C ARG A 55 2.53 3.75 -15.57
N TYR A 56 2.22 3.09 -16.67
CA TYR A 56 2.03 1.63 -16.74
C TYR A 56 1.04 1.07 -15.70
N GLY A 57 -0.06 1.78 -15.45
CA GLY A 57 -1.06 1.39 -14.45
C GLY A 57 -0.58 1.53 -13.01
N HIS A 58 0.33 2.47 -12.75
CA HIS A 58 0.80 2.80 -11.41
C HIS A 58 0.77 4.30 -11.16
N ILE A 59 0.29 4.69 -10.00
CA ILE A 59 0.24 6.09 -9.56
C ILE A 59 1.60 6.47 -8.97
N LEU A 60 2.27 7.43 -9.59
CA LEU A 60 3.57 7.92 -9.17
C LEU A 60 3.42 9.25 -8.44
N MET A 61 4.08 9.37 -7.30
CA MET A 61 4.20 10.60 -6.54
C MET A 61 5.66 11.05 -6.45
N PRO A 62 5.93 12.35 -6.67
CA PRO A 62 7.27 12.89 -6.47
C PRO A 62 7.57 13.00 -4.98
N VAL A 63 8.76 12.57 -4.59
CA VAL A 63 9.32 12.74 -3.24
C VAL A 63 10.78 13.15 -3.36
N THR A 64 11.31 13.79 -2.31
CA THR A 64 12.74 14.00 -2.18
C THR A 64 13.25 13.12 -1.05
N ILE A 65 14.27 12.33 -1.28
CA ILE A 65 14.87 11.46 -0.26
C ILE A 65 16.34 11.80 -0.15
N ASN A 66 16.78 12.28 1.02
CA ASN A 66 18.13 12.80 1.27
C ASN A 66 18.55 13.77 0.16
N HIS A 67 17.70 14.75 -0.18
CA HIS A 67 17.91 15.79 -1.19
C HIS A 67 17.91 15.29 -2.67
N GLU A 68 17.64 14.02 -2.93
CA GLU A 68 17.49 13.49 -4.28
C GLU A 68 16.00 13.35 -4.65
N ARG A 69 15.62 13.89 -5.79
CA ARG A 69 14.26 13.73 -6.33
C ARG A 69 14.04 12.31 -6.82
N LYS A 70 12.93 11.70 -6.39
CA LYS A 70 12.51 10.34 -6.74
C LYS A 70 11.05 10.34 -7.17
N GLN A 71 10.67 9.34 -7.97
CA GLN A 71 9.29 9.03 -8.33
C GLN A 71 8.93 7.70 -7.68
N LEU A 72 8.10 7.71 -6.64
CA LEU A 72 7.70 6.50 -5.96
C LEU A 72 6.27 6.10 -6.37
N VAL A 73 6.06 4.82 -6.57
CA VAL A 73 4.72 4.26 -6.73
C VAL A 73 3.97 4.43 -5.42
N PHE A 74 2.82 5.10 -5.44
CA PHE A 74 1.89 5.11 -4.31
C PHE A 74 1.21 3.75 -4.24
N ASP A 75 1.65 2.93 -3.31
CA ASP A 75 1.27 1.53 -3.20
C ASP A 75 0.60 1.24 -1.85
N THR A 76 -0.74 1.24 -1.83
CA THR A 76 -1.51 0.89 -0.62
C THR A 76 -1.40 -0.59 -0.26
N GLY A 77 -0.84 -1.41 -1.13
CA GLY A 77 -0.47 -2.81 -0.88
C GLY A 77 0.86 -2.97 -0.16
N ALA A 78 1.70 -1.94 -0.13
CA ALA A 78 2.98 -1.93 0.57
C ALA A 78 2.85 -1.32 1.97
N GLY A 79 3.66 -1.82 2.90
CA GLY A 79 3.61 -1.35 4.29
C GLY A 79 4.59 -0.22 4.61
N GLY A 80 5.62 0.02 3.80
CA GLY A 80 6.69 0.96 4.07
C GLY A 80 7.17 1.70 2.83
N ILE A 81 8.28 2.40 2.96
CA ILE A 81 9.00 3.01 1.84
C ILE A 81 10.09 2.02 1.42
N THR A 82 10.17 1.73 0.12
CA THR A 82 11.23 0.88 -0.43
C THR A 82 11.87 1.58 -1.63
N LEU A 83 13.19 1.68 -1.64
CA LEU A 83 13.94 2.18 -2.80
C LEU A 83 14.56 1.03 -3.58
N TYR A 84 14.49 1.11 -4.89
CA TYR A 84 15.20 0.23 -5.81
C TYR A 84 16.55 0.83 -6.20
N GLY A 85 17.55 -0.01 -6.41
CA GLY A 85 18.82 0.47 -6.89
C GLY A 85 19.91 -0.61 -6.95
N ASP A 86 21.06 -0.22 -7.52
CA ASP A 86 22.25 -1.07 -7.53
C ASP A 86 23.08 -0.89 -6.25
N LYS A 87 22.90 0.24 -5.59
CA LYS A 87 23.64 0.58 -4.39
C LYS A 87 22.66 1.05 -3.29
N LYS A 88 22.86 0.54 -2.11
CA LYS A 88 22.12 0.96 -0.92
C LYS A 88 22.43 2.42 -0.59
N PRO A 89 21.41 3.29 -0.44
CA PRO A 89 21.62 4.73 -0.27
C PRO A 89 21.83 5.16 1.20
N PHE A 90 21.88 4.21 2.14
CA PHE A 90 22.00 4.49 3.58
C PHE A 90 22.89 3.48 4.30
N LYS A 91 23.30 3.84 5.51
CA LYS A 91 23.90 2.89 6.46
C LYS A 91 22.78 2.10 7.14
N THR A 92 22.86 0.77 7.06
CA THR A 92 21.88 -0.13 7.70
C THR A 92 21.78 0.12 9.19
N LYS A 93 20.55 0.28 9.68
CA LYS A 93 20.26 0.37 11.12
C LYS A 93 19.67 -0.92 11.67
N TRP A 94 18.85 -1.61 10.86
CA TRP A 94 18.24 -2.90 11.19
C TRP A 94 17.90 -3.68 9.92
N ILE A 95 17.48 -4.92 10.11
CA ILE A 95 16.97 -5.79 9.05
C ILE A 95 15.55 -6.17 9.41
N SER A 96 14.63 -6.06 8.46
CA SER A 96 13.21 -6.41 8.61
C SER A 96 12.83 -7.51 7.64
N ASP A 97 12.03 -8.45 8.12
CA ASP A 97 11.44 -9.46 7.26
C ASP A 97 10.24 -8.89 6.52
N TRP A 98 10.29 -8.97 5.22
CA TRP A 98 9.25 -8.54 4.31
C TRP A 98 8.62 -9.74 3.63
N PHE A 99 7.30 -9.69 3.44
CA PHE A 99 6.53 -10.76 2.81
C PHE A 99 5.82 -10.22 1.58
N ASP A 100 5.93 -10.94 0.48
CA ASP A 100 5.12 -10.68 -0.70
C ASP A 100 3.79 -11.45 -0.67
N ALA A 101 2.97 -11.25 -1.71
CA ALA A 101 1.69 -11.94 -1.85
C ALA A 101 1.81 -13.46 -1.96
N LYS A 102 2.95 -13.97 -2.39
CA LYS A 102 3.23 -15.42 -2.53
C LYS A 102 3.79 -16.03 -1.24
N ASN A 103 3.84 -15.24 -0.15
CA ASN A 103 4.48 -15.57 1.13
C ASN A 103 6.01 -15.79 1.03
N HIS A 104 6.65 -15.29 -0.02
CA HIS A 104 8.09 -15.22 -0.02
C HIS A 104 8.53 -14.23 1.04
N THR A 105 9.44 -14.65 1.89
CA THR A 105 10.05 -13.79 2.90
C THR A 105 11.40 -13.34 2.40
N LYS A 106 11.66 -12.05 2.51
CA LYS A 106 12.97 -11.48 2.23
C LYS A 106 13.37 -10.54 3.33
N ALA A 107 14.57 -10.74 3.86
CA ALA A 107 15.19 -9.80 4.78
C ALA A 107 15.66 -8.59 3.98
N LEU A 108 15.09 -7.42 4.25
CA LEU A 108 15.51 -6.16 3.67
C LEU A 108 16.27 -5.33 4.70
N GLU A 109 17.33 -4.70 4.24
CA GLU A 109 18.04 -3.73 5.04
C GLU A 109 17.27 -2.41 5.09
N GLU A 110 17.19 -1.82 6.28
CA GLU A 110 16.50 -0.56 6.51
C GLU A 110 17.44 0.47 7.15
N GLY A 111 17.21 1.73 6.78
CA GLY A 111 17.84 2.91 7.38
C GLY A 111 16.82 3.99 7.65
N ILE A 112 17.24 5.04 8.35
CA ILE A 112 16.45 6.26 8.48
C ILE A 112 16.93 7.25 7.43
N MET A 113 16.00 7.77 6.64
CA MET A 113 16.28 8.78 5.61
C MET A 113 15.34 9.96 5.78
N LEU A 114 15.81 11.13 5.39
CA LEU A 114 14.99 12.33 5.29
C LEU A 114 14.10 12.19 4.07
N VAL A 115 12.79 12.20 4.27
CA VAL A 115 11.79 12.06 3.20
C VAL A 115 10.93 13.32 3.16
N GLU A 116 10.94 13.97 2.01
CA GLU A 116 10.17 15.18 1.77
C GLU A 116 9.08 14.91 0.73
N PHE A 117 7.85 15.28 1.02
CA PHE A 117 6.72 15.24 0.10
C PHE A 117 5.77 16.41 0.38
N GLY A 118 5.46 17.17 -0.66
CA GLY A 118 4.79 18.48 -0.48
C GLY A 118 5.63 19.42 0.38
N SER A 119 5.05 19.98 1.40
CA SER A 119 5.74 20.82 2.40
C SER A 119 6.28 20.02 3.60
N GLN A 120 6.04 18.71 3.64
CA GLN A 120 6.41 17.87 4.78
C GLN A 120 7.81 17.30 4.59
N CYS A 121 8.53 17.22 5.73
CA CYS A 121 9.89 16.71 5.79
C CYS A 121 10.06 15.90 7.07
N ASP A 122 10.15 14.58 6.94
CA ASP A 122 10.21 13.64 8.06
C ASP A 122 11.37 12.65 7.94
N SER A 123 11.92 12.24 9.08
CA SER A 123 12.89 11.15 9.14
C SER A 123 12.18 9.81 9.23
N LEU A 124 12.09 9.07 8.12
CA LEU A 124 11.32 7.85 7.99
C LEU A 124 12.20 6.62 7.76
N PRO A 125 11.72 5.43 8.20
CA PRO A 125 12.32 4.16 7.79
C PRO A 125 12.18 3.95 6.29
N VAL A 126 13.29 3.61 5.66
CA VAL A 126 13.35 3.27 4.23
C VAL A 126 14.07 1.94 4.08
N SER A 127 13.44 1.02 3.38
CA SER A 127 14.01 -0.27 3.00
C SER A 127 14.71 -0.17 1.66
N TYR A 128 15.68 -1.04 1.44
CA TYR A 128 16.39 -1.15 0.18
C TYR A 128 16.12 -2.50 -0.48
N ALA A 129 15.69 -2.48 -1.72
CA ALA A 129 15.57 -3.65 -2.57
C ALA A 129 16.56 -3.56 -3.74
N PRO A 130 17.54 -4.47 -3.83
CA PRO A 130 18.46 -4.50 -4.96
C PRO A 130 17.68 -4.79 -6.25
N LEU A 131 18.06 -4.12 -7.33
CA LEU A 131 17.49 -4.39 -8.64
C LEU A 131 17.80 -5.84 -9.06
N PRO A 132 16.87 -6.54 -9.71
CA PRO A 132 17.09 -7.90 -10.19
C PRO A 132 18.16 -7.95 -11.26
N SER A 133 18.80 -9.10 -11.41
CA SER A 133 19.77 -9.37 -12.47
C SER A 133 19.12 -9.58 -13.84
N ASP A 134 17.86 -10.03 -13.87
CA ASP A 134 17.08 -10.14 -15.10
C ASP A 134 16.89 -8.75 -15.73
N SER A 135 17.38 -8.57 -16.96
CA SER A 135 17.39 -7.28 -17.63
C SER A 135 15.99 -6.76 -17.96
N THR A 136 15.04 -7.65 -18.24
CA THR A 136 13.65 -7.30 -18.59
C THR A 136 12.91 -6.82 -17.36
N LEU A 137 12.98 -7.58 -16.26
CA LEU A 137 12.37 -7.19 -14.99
C LEU A 137 13.00 -5.92 -14.43
N ARG A 138 14.34 -5.81 -14.52
CA ARG A 138 15.07 -4.59 -14.12
C ARG A 138 14.59 -3.37 -14.90
N ALA A 139 14.49 -3.46 -16.22
CA ALA A 139 14.00 -2.38 -17.07
C ALA A 139 12.54 -2.03 -16.73
N ALA A 140 11.70 -3.03 -16.51
CA ALA A 140 10.31 -2.82 -16.11
C ALA A 140 10.21 -2.03 -14.79
N LEU A 141 10.94 -2.41 -13.75
CA LEU A 141 10.95 -1.71 -12.46
C LEU A 141 11.43 -0.26 -12.59
N LEU A 142 12.54 -0.04 -13.29
CA LEU A 142 13.09 1.32 -13.51
C LEU A 142 12.16 2.20 -14.35
N ASN A 143 11.43 1.62 -15.30
CA ASN A 143 10.44 2.35 -16.09
C ASN A 143 9.21 2.75 -15.26
N ILE A 144 8.83 1.95 -14.27
CA ILE A 144 7.73 2.27 -13.36
C ILE A 144 8.14 3.40 -12.43
N GLY A 145 9.25 3.27 -11.69
CA GLY A 145 9.68 4.28 -10.73
C GLY A 145 10.92 3.89 -9.94
N ASP A 146 11.31 4.76 -9.00
CA ASP A 146 12.50 4.58 -8.16
C ASP A 146 12.25 3.70 -6.93
N GLY A 147 11.00 3.32 -6.69
CA GLY A 147 10.61 2.54 -5.50
C GLY A 147 9.13 2.67 -5.18
N LEU A 148 8.78 2.34 -3.93
CA LEU A 148 7.40 2.35 -3.42
C LEU A 148 7.25 3.31 -2.25
N MET A 149 6.12 4.00 -2.20
CA MET A 149 5.59 4.71 -1.03
C MET A 149 4.36 3.95 -0.54
N GLY A 150 4.53 3.19 0.54
CA GLY A 150 3.46 2.38 1.08
C GLY A 150 2.42 3.14 1.89
N PHE A 151 1.37 2.42 2.25
CA PHE A 151 0.24 2.96 3.02
C PHE A 151 0.62 3.41 4.44
N CYS A 152 1.45 2.62 5.14
CA CYS A 152 1.75 2.88 6.54
C CYS A 152 2.50 4.20 6.82
N PRO A 153 3.50 4.61 6.04
CA PRO A 153 4.20 5.87 6.30
C PRO A 153 3.27 7.07 6.32
N LEU A 154 2.32 7.15 5.39
CA LEU A 154 1.43 8.29 5.26
C LEU A 154 0.20 8.22 6.19
N ILE A 155 -0.37 7.04 6.35
CA ILE A 155 -1.74 6.91 6.87
C ILE A 155 -1.80 6.21 8.22
N ARG A 156 -0.79 5.41 8.60
CA ARG A 156 -0.90 4.55 9.79
C ARG A 156 0.17 4.67 10.85
N ARG A 157 1.42 4.96 10.53
CA ARG A 157 2.52 4.96 11.49
C ARG A 157 3.03 6.37 11.76
N GLY A 158 2.39 7.04 12.71
CA GLY A 158 2.90 8.30 13.26
C GLY A 158 2.39 9.54 12.56
N LEU A 159 2.34 9.57 11.24
CA LEU A 159 1.93 10.76 10.52
C LEU A 159 0.39 10.92 10.51
N ASN A 160 -0.36 9.82 10.29
CA ASN A 160 -1.82 9.82 10.25
C ASN A 160 -2.41 10.91 9.34
N TYR A 161 -1.85 11.07 8.15
CA TYR A 161 -2.33 12.07 7.22
C TYR A 161 -3.60 11.61 6.50
N PHE A 162 -4.51 12.54 6.29
CA PHE A 162 -5.55 12.40 5.29
C PHE A 162 -4.91 12.42 3.92
N VAL A 163 -5.20 11.41 3.09
CA VAL A 163 -4.70 11.33 1.72
C VAL A 163 -5.90 11.23 0.79
N LYS A 164 -5.96 12.08 -0.25
CA LYS A 164 -6.99 12.03 -1.29
C LYS A 164 -6.33 12.03 -2.66
N VAL A 165 -6.65 11.02 -3.46
CA VAL A 165 -6.12 10.83 -4.82
C VAL A 165 -7.22 11.13 -5.83
N ASP A 166 -6.97 12.09 -6.70
CA ASP A 166 -7.82 12.43 -7.85
C ASP A 166 -7.00 12.23 -9.13
N LEU A 167 -7.10 11.04 -9.70
CA LEU A 167 -6.27 10.65 -10.84
C LEU A 167 -6.63 11.45 -12.10
N ARG A 168 -7.90 11.81 -12.30
CA ARG A 168 -8.33 12.63 -13.45
C ARG A 168 -7.72 14.03 -13.41
N LYS A 169 -7.50 14.59 -12.22
CA LYS A 169 -6.84 15.88 -12.05
C LYS A 169 -5.32 15.77 -11.95
N GLY A 170 -4.77 14.56 -11.85
CA GLY A 170 -3.36 14.34 -11.64
C GLY A 170 -2.85 14.90 -10.31
N ILE A 171 -3.65 14.82 -9.24
CA ILE A 171 -3.28 15.39 -7.94
C ILE A 171 -3.53 14.41 -6.79
N MET A 172 -2.66 14.51 -5.79
CA MET A 172 -2.83 13.93 -4.47
C MET A 172 -2.87 15.05 -3.44
N ILE A 173 -3.87 15.04 -2.55
CA ILE A 173 -3.93 15.94 -1.40
C ILE A 173 -3.49 15.18 -0.17
N VAL A 174 -2.53 15.74 0.57
CA VAL A 174 -2.06 15.23 1.86
C VAL A 174 -2.28 16.31 2.91
N SER A 175 -2.91 15.96 4.03
CA SER A 175 -3.25 16.96 5.07
C SER A 175 -3.28 16.33 6.46
N ASN A 176 -2.88 17.09 7.46
CA ASN A 176 -3.13 16.77 8.87
C ASN A 176 -4.39 17.46 9.44
N ASP A 177 -5.12 18.23 8.63
CA ASP A 177 -6.37 18.87 9.06
C ASP A 177 -7.53 17.86 9.09
N HIS A 178 -7.99 17.53 10.29
CA HIS A 178 -9.16 16.66 10.51
C HIS A 178 -10.45 17.15 9.82
N LYS A 179 -10.54 18.45 9.50
CA LYS A 179 -11.71 19.01 8.78
C LYS A 179 -11.81 18.47 7.35
N TRP A 180 -10.69 18.09 6.73
CA TRP A 180 -10.70 17.49 5.38
C TRP A 180 -11.51 16.21 5.32
N ALA A 181 -11.34 15.33 6.31
CA ALA A 181 -12.11 14.09 6.38
C ALA A 181 -13.62 14.36 6.48
N LYS A 182 -14.03 15.38 7.24
CA LYS A 182 -15.45 15.77 7.39
C LYS A 182 -16.03 16.39 6.10
N ARG A 183 -15.24 17.25 5.46
CA ARG A 183 -15.67 17.98 4.23
C ARG A 183 -15.70 17.11 2.98
N THR A 184 -14.88 16.04 2.93
CA THR A 184 -14.82 15.16 1.76
C THR A 184 -16.12 14.38 1.62
N LYS A 185 -16.86 14.68 0.53
CA LYS A 185 -18.10 13.98 0.18
C LYS A 185 -17.77 12.59 -0.38
N GLY A 186 -18.73 11.68 -0.32
CA GLY A 186 -18.57 10.34 -0.92
C GLY A 186 -19.04 9.22 -0.01
N LEU A 187 -19.01 8.01 -0.56
CA LEU A 187 -19.34 6.78 0.16
C LEU A 187 -18.23 6.41 1.14
N ARG A 188 -18.55 6.33 2.42
CA ARG A 188 -17.61 5.96 3.47
C ARG A 188 -17.62 4.46 3.76
N VAL A 189 -16.48 3.83 3.60
CA VAL A 189 -16.29 2.40 3.84
C VAL A 189 -15.26 2.21 4.94
N SER A 190 -15.63 1.46 5.98
CA SER A 190 -14.70 1.16 7.09
C SER A 190 -13.69 0.11 6.67
N TYR A 191 -12.44 0.28 7.07
CA TYR A 191 -11.41 -0.76 7.01
C TYR A 191 -10.94 -1.17 8.42
N LYS A 192 -10.38 -2.37 8.54
CA LYS A 192 -9.94 -2.88 9.84
C LYS A 192 -8.67 -2.20 10.32
N LYS A 193 -8.58 -1.96 11.63
CA LYS A 193 -7.42 -1.33 12.28
C LYS A 193 -6.17 -2.20 12.25
N CYS A 194 -6.35 -3.52 12.38
CA CYS A 194 -5.24 -4.48 12.50
C CYS A 194 -4.61 -4.84 11.17
N ASP A 195 -5.26 -4.51 10.05
CA ASP A 195 -4.75 -4.84 8.73
C ASP A 195 -3.64 -3.84 8.34
N VAL A 196 -2.56 -4.33 7.81
CA VAL A 196 -1.50 -3.50 7.19
C VAL A 196 -2.07 -2.78 5.98
N LEU A 197 -2.96 -3.48 5.26
CA LEU A 197 -3.64 -3.00 4.08
C LEU A 197 -5.07 -2.57 4.41
N PRO A 198 -5.60 -1.53 3.75
CA PRO A 198 -6.98 -1.09 3.95
C PRO A 198 -7.96 -2.09 3.35
N SER A 199 -8.46 -3.02 4.17
CA SER A 199 -9.35 -4.08 3.72
C SER A 199 -10.82 -3.79 3.99
N PHE A 200 -11.69 -4.10 3.00
CA PHE A 200 -13.14 -3.85 3.03
C PHE A 200 -13.92 -4.93 2.29
N SER A 201 -15.26 -4.83 2.32
CA SER A 201 -16.13 -5.78 1.62
C SER A 201 -16.56 -5.26 0.27
N ILE A 202 -16.54 -6.15 -0.72
CA ILE A 202 -17.02 -5.93 -2.09
C ILE A 202 -18.18 -6.87 -2.42
N LYS A 203 -18.98 -6.50 -3.41
CA LYS A 203 -19.99 -7.33 -4.03
C LYS A 203 -19.62 -7.59 -5.48
N VAL A 204 -19.72 -8.84 -5.91
CA VAL A 204 -19.41 -9.33 -7.26
C VAL A 204 -20.62 -10.05 -7.80
N GLY A 205 -21.08 -9.66 -8.98
CA GLY A 205 -22.32 -10.10 -9.54
C GLY A 205 -23.52 -9.79 -8.62
N LYS A 206 -24.60 -10.55 -8.76
CA LYS A 206 -25.82 -10.32 -7.98
C LYS A 206 -25.71 -10.76 -6.52
N ARG A 207 -24.96 -11.83 -6.22
CA ARG A 207 -25.06 -12.56 -4.94
C ARG A 207 -23.77 -12.66 -4.14
N HIS A 208 -22.60 -12.59 -4.79
CA HIS A 208 -21.34 -12.90 -4.15
C HIS A 208 -20.77 -11.70 -3.37
N ARG A 209 -20.18 -11.99 -2.24
CA ARG A 209 -19.48 -11.01 -1.40
C ARG A 209 -18.18 -11.59 -0.86
N THR A 210 -17.16 -10.78 -0.84
CA THR A 210 -15.88 -11.14 -0.21
C THR A 210 -15.22 -9.91 0.40
N ARG A 211 -14.18 -10.14 1.19
CA ARG A 211 -13.29 -9.07 1.63
C ARG A 211 -12.14 -8.95 0.66
N THR A 212 -11.72 -7.72 0.46
CA THR A 212 -10.61 -7.36 -0.41
C THR A 212 -9.71 -6.34 0.28
N ALA A 213 -8.45 -6.26 -0.11
CA ALA A 213 -7.58 -5.14 0.18
C ALA A 213 -7.62 -4.12 -0.96
N LEU A 214 -7.42 -2.83 -0.67
CA LEU A 214 -7.10 -1.85 -1.70
C LEU A 214 -5.59 -1.87 -1.91
N ASP A 215 -5.17 -2.06 -3.15
CA ASP A 215 -3.78 -2.26 -3.54
C ASP A 215 -3.49 -1.43 -4.80
N SER A 216 -3.15 -0.15 -4.60
CA SER A 216 -2.86 0.75 -5.73
C SER A 216 -1.53 0.46 -6.44
N GLY A 217 -0.72 -0.46 -5.90
CA GLY A 217 0.45 -1.00 -6.59
C GLY A 217 0.13 -2.10 -7.60
N ALA A 218 -1.11 -2.61 -7.60
CA ALA A 218 -1.55 -3.63 -8.54
C ALA A 218 -2.23 -3.00 -9.76
N SER A 219 -1.75 -3.28 -10.96
CA SER A 219 -2.18 -2.66 -12.22
C SER A 219 -3.47 -3.21 -12.81
N HIS A 220 -4.18 -4.13 -12.14
CA HIS A 220 -5.45 -4.69 -12.59
C HIS A 220 -6.62 -4.12 -11.77
N PHE A 221 -7.88 -4.39 -12.23
CA PHE A 221 -9.05 -3.94 -11.50
C PHE A 221 -9.27 -4.71 -10.19
N CYS A 222 -9.36 -6.03 -10.28
CA CYS A 222 -9.60 -6.87 -9.10
C CYS A 222 -9.06 -8.29 -9.29
N THR A 223 -8.43 -8.81 -8.24
CA THR A 223 -8.13 -10.23 -8.14
C THR A 223 -8.88 -10.85 -6.97
N ILE A 224 -9.29 -12.11 -7.14
CA ILE A 224 -9.94 -12.90 -6.10
C ILE A 224 -9.27 -14.26 -6.05
N ARG A 225 -9.08 -14.78 -4.84
CA ARG A 225 -8.55 -16.13 -4.62
C ARG A 225 -9.21 -17.15 -5.55
N THR A 226 -8.41 -17.93 -6.26
CA THR A 226 -8.90 -19.02 -7.13
C THR A 226 -9.92 -19.92 -6.41
N SER A 227 -9.64 -20.33 -5.18
CA SER A 227 -10.54 -21.20 -4.41
C SER A 227 -11.91 -20.56 -4.08
N VAL A 228 -12.00 -19.24 -4.04
CA VAL A 228 -13.25 -18.51 -3.84
C VAL A 228 -14.04 -18.45 -5.14
N LEU A 229 -13.37 -18.11 -6.24
CA LEU A 229 -14.00 -18.08 -7.58
C LEU A 229 -14.50 -19.46 -8.00
N ASP A 230 -13.73 -20.51 -7.78
CA ASP A 230 -14.13 -21.90 -8.07
C ASP A 230 -15.40 -22.32 -7.29
N LYS A 231 -15.52 -21.89 -6.02
CA LYS A 231 -16.75 -22.12 -5.24
C LYS A 231 -17.94 -21.38 -5.82
N TRP A 232 -17.76 -20.12 -6.25
CA TRP A 232 -18.83 -19.34 -6.85
C TRP A 232 -19.25 -19.92 -8.21
N GLU A 233 -18.29 -20.30 -9.05
CA GLU A 233 -18.55 -20.92 -10.36
C GLU A 233 -19.33 -22.23 -10.23
N LYS A 234 -19.03 -23.06 -9.21
CA LYS A 234 -19.76 -24.30 -8.93
C LYS A 234 -21.17 -24.07 -8.41
N ALA A 235 -21.37 -23.03 -7.62
CA ALA A 235 -22.64 -22.77 -6.93
C ALA A 235 -23.61 -21.89 -7.72
N ASP A 236 -23.13 -21.11 -8.68
CA ASP A 236 -23.92 -20.08 -9.35
C ASP A 236 -23.69 -20.09 -10.87
N LYS A 237 -24.73 -20.56 -11.60
CA LYS A 237 -24.70 -20.61 -13.08
C LYS A 237 -24.61 -19.20 -13.70
N GLU A 238 -25.22 -18.19 -13.09
CA GLU A 238 -25.14 -16.80 -13.57
C GLU A 238 -23.70 -16.29 -13.47
N PHE A 239 -23.04 -16.56 -12.33
CA PHE A 239 -21.63 -16.21 -12.17
C PHE A 239 -20.73 -16.97 -13.17
N LYS A 240 -20.98 -18.27 -13.36
CA LYS A 240 -20.26 -19.07 -14.37
C LYS A 240 -20.40 -18.48 -15.78
N ALA A 241 -21.59 -17.96 -16.13
CA ALA A 241 -21.84 -17.34 -17.43
C ALA A 241 -21.09 -15.99 -17.61
N CYS A 242 -20.58 -15.39 -16.53
CA CYS A 242 -19.73 -14.19 -16.61
C CYS A 242 -18.27 -14.49 -16.99
N LYS A 243 -17.88 -15.75 -17.14
CA LYS A 243 -16.52 -16.11 -17.50
C LYS A 243 -16.14 -15.51 -18.86
N ALA A 244 -15.15 -14.63 -18.85
CA ALA A 244 -14.70 -13.89 -20.02
C ALA A 244 -13.63 -14.69 -20.80
N PHE A 245 -12.68 -15.27 -20.08
CA PHE A 245 -11.65 -16.16 -20.62
C PHE A 245 -11.15 -17.15 -19.57
N ASP A 246 -10.62 -18.26 -20.05
CA ASP A 246 -10.01 -19.32 -19.27
C ASP A 246 -8.62 -19.59 -19.84
N ASP A 247 -7.66 -19.83 -18.94
CA ASP A 247 -6.30 -20.20 -19.31
C ASP A 247 -5.54 -19.17 -20.19
N SER A 248 -5.88 -17.89 -20.11
CA SER A 248 -5.03 -16.84 -20.70
C SER A 248 -3.69 -16.77 -19.97
N ILE A 249 -2.66 -16.39 -20.70
CA ILE A 249 -1.32 -16.24 -20.15
C ILE A 249 -1.07 -14.76 -19.93
N GLU A 250 -0.65 -14.37 -18.72
CA GLU A 250 -0.17 -13.03 -18.40
C GLU A 250 1.23 -13.08 -17.81
N ASP A 251 1.98 -12.00 -18.03
CA ASP A 251 3.25 -11.78 -17.36
C ASP A 251 3.00 -11.31 -15.93
N ASN A 252 3.74 -11.87 -14.99
CA ASN A 252 3.60 -11.60 -13.56
C ASN A 252 4.97 -11.51 -12.90
N ALA A 253 5.17 -10.45 -12.14
CA ALA A 253 6.35 -10.32 -11.31
C ALA A 253 5.98 -9.73 -9.95
N GLY A 254 6.49 -10.32 -8.87
CA GLY A 254 6.41 -9.79 -7.53
C GLY A 254 7.65 -8.97 -7.18
N LEU A 255 7.58 -8.19 -6.10
CA LEU A 255 8.71 -7.36 -5.63
C LEU A 255 9.99 -8.18 -5.41
N PHE A 256 9.85 -9.45 -5.00
CA PHE A 256 10.97 -10.35 -4.69
C PHE A 256 11.26 -11.36 -5.78
N ASP A 257 10.55 -11.29 -6.90
CA ASP A 257 10.84 -12.15 -8.04
C ASP A 257 12.18 -11.76 -8.67
N THR A 258 12.88 -12.75 -9.20
CA THR A 258 14.16 -12.56 -9.88
C THR A 258 14.01 -12.43 -11.38
N ALA A 259 12.84 -12.81 -11.91
CA ALA A 259 12.48 -12.74 -13.32
C ALA A 259 10.96 -12.58 -13.47
N ILE A 260 10.52 -12.20 -14.66
CA ILE A 260 9.10 -12.19 -15.03
C ILE A 260 8.64 -13.62 -15.24
N HIS A 261 7.53 -13.99 -14.63
CA HIS A 261 6.92 -15.29 -14.73
C HIS A 261 5.62 -15.22 -15.55
N LYS A 262 5.39 -16.24 -16.35
CA LYS A 262 4.09 -16.41 -17.01
C LYS A 262 3.16 -17.21 -16.13
N ARG A 263 1.95 -16.71 -15.94
CA ARG A 263 0.90 -17.46 -15.22
C ARG A 263 -0.34 -17.60 -16.07
N ARG A 264 -1.08 -18.69 -15.84
CA ARG A 264 -2.41 -18.86 -16.40
C ARG A 264 -3.43 -18.19 -15.49
N VAL A 265 -4.39 -17.49 -16.09
CA VAL A 265 -5.42 -16.76 -15.38
C VAL A 265 -6.80 -17.07 -15.93
N LYS A 266 -7.77 -17.12 -15.04
CA LYS A 266 -9.20 -17.09 -15.35
C LYS A 266 -9.74 -15.69 -15.11
N ALA A 267 -10.61 -15.21 -15.95
CA ALA A 267 -11.25 -13.93 -15.75
C ALA A 267 -12.75 -13.99 -15.92
N TYR A 268 -13.43 -13.17 -15.16
CA TYR A 268 -14.88 -13.04 -15.15
C TYR A 268 -15.23 -11.56 -15.33
N LYS A 269 -16.13 -11.26 -16.28
CA LYS A 269 -16.65 -9.90 -16.48
C LYS A 269 -18.05 -9.84 -15.87
N CYS A 270 -18.18 -9.14 -14.75
CA CYS A 270 -19.44 -9.05 -14.03
C CYS A 270 -19.59 -7.75 -13.26
N GLU A 271 -20.81 -7.45 -12.84
CA GLU A 271 -21.07 -6.28 -12.00
C GLU A 271 -20.20 -6.28 -10.75
N PHE A 272 -19.65 -5.12 -10.45
CA PHE A 272 -18.84 -4.90 -9.26
C PHE A 272 -19.38 -3.71 -8.47
N ALA A 273 -19.46 -3.87 -7.16
CA ALA A 273 -19.91 -2.79 -6.29
C ALA A 273 -19.19 -2.79 -4.92
N ILE A 274 -19.04 -1.59 -4.39
CA ILE A 274 -18.57 -1.33 -3.02
C ILE A 274 -19.73 -0.67 -2.28
N LYS A 275 -20.45 -1.45 -1.45
CA LYS A 275 -21.73 -1.00 -0.84
C LYS A 275 -22.70 -0.46 -1.91
N SER A 276 -23.07 0.84 -1.82
CA SER A 276 -23.95 1.51 -2.79
C SER A 276 -23.23 2.07 -4.02
N PHE A 277 -21.90 2.07 -4.03
CA PHE A 277 -21.13 2.49 -5.20
C PHE A 277 -21.11 1.35 -6.23
N LYS A 278 -21.94 1.48 -7.27
CA LYS A 278 -21.96 0.59 -8.44
C LYS A 278 -20.86 1.03 -9.39
N VAL A 279 -19.81 0.24 -9.50
CA VAL A 279 -18.70 0.50 -10.44
C VAL A 279 -19.09 0.15 -11.87
N GLY A 280 -20.03 -0.77 -12.04
CA GLY A 280 -20.42 -1.36 -13.32
C GLY A 280 -19.72 -2.69 -13.55
N ASP A 281 -19.65 -3.08 -14.82
CA ASP A 281 -18.93 -4.28 -15.22
C ASP A 281 -17.43 -4.10 -15.03
N ALA A 282 -16.82 -5.08 -14.39
CA ALA A 282 -15.40 -5.12 -14.12
C ALA A 282 -14.81 -6.49 -14.45
N VAL A 283 -13.55 -6.51 -14.85
CA VAL A 283 -12.79 -7.74 -15.05
C VAL A 283 -12.21 -8.17 -13.72
N ILE A 284 -12.57 -9.38 -13.30
CA ILE A 284 -12.11 -9.98 -12.06
C ILE A 284 -11.28 -11.20 -12.43
N MET A 285 -10.01 -11.19 -12.04
CA MET A 285 -9.09 -12.29 -12.33
C MET A 285 -8.92 -13.18 -11.10
N ASP A 286 -8.60 -14.45 -11.33
CA ASP A 286 -8.22 -15.33 -10.25
C ASP A 286 -6.80 -15.05 -9.76
N ASP A 287 -6.55 -15.37 -8.49
CA ASP A 287 -5.23 -15.29 -7.89
C ASP A 287 -4.88 -16.57 -7.15
N PRO A 288 -4.00 -17.39 -7.72
CA PRO A 288 -3.56 -18.63 -7.08
C PRO A 288 -2.69 -18.38 -5.83
N SER A 289 -2.06 -17.21 -5.71
CA SER A 289 -1.29 -16.83 -4.51
C SER A 289 -2.17 -16.61 -3.28
N GLY A 290 -3.48 -16.56 -3.48
CA GLY A 290 -4.44 -16.48 -2.41
C GLY A 290 -4.75 -15.09 -1.90
N VAL A 291 -4.39 -14.06 -2.65
CA VAL A 291 -4.73 -12.67 -2.32
C VAL A 291 -6.00 -12.24 -3.03
N THR A 292 -6.81 -11.46 -2.32
CA THR A 292 -7.95 -10.76 -2.90
C THR A 292 -7.69 -9.27 -2.79
N SER A 293 -7.56 -8.59 -3.94
CA SER A 293 -7.26 -7.15 -3.99
C SER A 293 -8.11 -6.43 -5.04
N VAL A 294 -8.34 -5.15 -4.80
CA VAL A 294 -8.81 -4.18 -5.80
C VAL A 294 -7.61 -3.30 -6.13
N GLY A 295 -7.24 -3.29 -7.38
CA GLY A 295 -6.03 -2.63 -7.86
C GLY A 295 -6.24 -1.16 -8.23
N GLU A 296 -5.26 -0.62 -8.95
CA GLU A 296 -5.17 0.78 -9.35
C GLU A 296 -6.35 1.24 -10.20
N GLU A 297 -6.86 0.41 -11.10
CA GLU A 297 -7.95 0.76 -12.01
C GLU A 297 -9.22 1.34 -11.33
N ILE A 298 -9.42 1.11 -10.01
CA ILE A 298 -10.53 1.71 -9.26
C ILE A 298 -10.39 3.24 -9.17
N PHE A 299 -9.18 3.78 -9.24
CA PHE A 299 -8.93 5.22 -9.21
C PHE A 299 -9.38 5.93 -10.51
N HIS A 300 -9.58 5.19 -11.60
CA HIS A 300 -10.24 5.69 -12.80
C HIS A 300 -11.77 5.80 -12.68
N LYS A 301 -12.34 5.17 -11.65
CA LYS A 301 -13.80 5.15 -11.42
C LYS A 301 -14.24 6.17 -10.35
N ALA A 302 -13.32 6.55 -9.46
CA ALA A 302 -13.63 7.44 -8.35
C ALA A 302 -12.39 8.18 -7.84
N VAL A 303 -12.60 9.36 -7.30
CA VAL A 303 -11.66 9.95 -6.35
C VAL A 303 -11.67 9.11 -5.09
N ILE A 304 -10.49 8.72 -4.59
CA ILE A 304 -10.36 7.88 -3.40
C ILE A 304 -9.63 8.66 -2.31
N ALA A 305 -10.21 8.69 -1.12
CA ALA A 305 -9.58 9.32 0.03
C ALA A 305 -9.50 8.36 1.22
N PHE A 306 -8.44 8.52 2.00
CA PHE A 306 -8.16 7.76 3.22
C PHE A 306 -8.26 8.69 4.42
N ASP A 307 -9.18 8.37 5.32
CA ASP A 307 -9.38 9.04 6.60
C ASP A 307 -8.80 8.14 7.70
N PRO A 308 -7.58 8.40 8.18
CA PRO A 308 -6.91 7.56 9.16
C PRO A 308 -7.57 7.64 10.54
N TRP A 309 -8.14 8.80 10.90
CA TRP A 309 -8.72 9.05 12.20
C TRP A 309 -9.99 8.23 12.44
N HIS A 310 -10.84 8.12 11.41
CA HIS A 310 -12.08 7.34 11.46
C HIS A 310 -11.95 5.99 10.77
N ARG A 311 -10.78 5.65 10.23
CA ARG A 311 -10.52 4.41 9.48
C ARG A 311 -11.52 4.18 8.37
N LYS A 312 -11.66 5.20 7.51
CA LYS A 312 -12.55 5.17 6.35
C LYS A 312 -11.77 5.32 5.07
N ILE A 313 -12.16 4.55 4.07
CA ILE A 313 -11.91 4.88 2.68
C ILE A 313 -13.17 5.60 2.18
N ILE A 314 -12.98 6.70 1.50
CA ILE A 314 -14.07 7.51 0.93
C ILE A 314 -13.98 7.40 -0.58
N PHE A 315 -15.02 6.87 -1.19
CA PHE A 315 -15.13 6.76 -2.64
C PHE A 315 -16.09 7.85 -3.13
N GLN A 316 -15.59 8.74 -3.96
CA GLN A 316 -16.39 9.75 -4.65
C GLN A 316 -16.36 9.40 -6.14
N PRO A 317 -17.44 8.75 -6.65
CA PRO A 317 -17.51 8.41 -8.07
C PRO A 317 -17.31 9.64 -8.93
N TYR A 318 -16.61 9.48 -10.05
CA TYR A 318 -16.60 10.52 -11.05
C TYR A 318 -17.98 10.62 -11.71
N ASP A 319 -18.41 11.84 -11.99
CA ASP A 319 -19.62 12.07 -12.78
C ASP A 319 -19.44 11.44 -14.17
N LYS A 320 -20.52 10.82 -14.66
CA LYS A 320 -20.57 10.14 -15.96
C LYS A 320 -20.46 11.14 -17.11
#